data_a2a9aeee6fe98dc7ab48233ee8572d4e
#
_entry.id   a2a9aeee6fe98dc7ab48233ee8572d4e
#
_cell.length_a   1.000
_cell.length_b   1.000
_cell.length_c   1.000
_cell.angle_alpha   90.00
_cell.angle_beta   90.00
_cell.angle_gamma   90.00
#
_symmetry.space_group_name_H-M   'P 1'
#
loop_
_entity.id
_entity.type
_entity.pdbx_description
1 polymer ?
#
loop_
_entity_poly.entity_id
_entity_poly.type
_entity_poly.pdbx_seq_one_letter_code
_entity_poly.pdbx_strand_id
1 'polypeptide(L)' 'MTEAANLQDAILREVRRDKVPVTLFLMNGFQLRGIITGFDSFVVVLVSDGKQQMIYKHAISTLAPMKPLKAAATTA' A
#
# COMPACT_ATOMS: atom_id res chain seq x y z
N MET A 1 18.84 11.22 -0.18
CA MET A 1 18.49 9.96 -0.20
C MET A 1 17.25 9.64 0.51
N THR A 2 16.50 9.07 -0.04
CA THR A 2 15.17 9.00 0.39
C THR A 2 14.85 7.59 0.77
N GLU A 3 15.47 7.18 1.87
CA GLU A 3 15.22 5.84 2.34
C GLU A 3 13.77 5.60 2.63
N ALA A 4 13.08 6.62 3.13
CA ALA A 4 11.66 6.46 3.40
C ALA A 4 10.89 6.19 2.12
N ALA A 5 11.25 6.88 1.04
CA ALA A 5 10.59 6.64 -0.24
C ALA A 5 10.95 5.26 -0.79
N ASN A 6 12.19 4.84 -0.62
CA ASN A 6 12.60 3.51 -1.05
C ASN A 6 11.86 2.43 -0.29
N LEU A 7 11.68 2.62 1.01
CA LEU A 7 10.97 1.66 1.81
C LEU A 7 9.50 1.60 1.40
N GLN A 8 8.90 2.75 1.17
CA GLN A 8 7.51 2.78 0.74
C GLN A 8 7.32 2.03 -0.57
N ASP A 9 8.20 2.29 -1.54
CA ASP A 9 8.11 1.60 -2.82
C ASP A 9 8.37 0.12 -2.68
N ALA A 10 9.29 -0.27 -1.80
CA ALA A 10 9.57 -1.68 -1.58
C ALA A 10 8.35 -2.39 -1.00
N ILE A 11 7.66 -1.75 -0.07
CA ILE A 11 6.46 -2.33 0.51
C ILE A 11 5.37 -2.45 -0.54
N LEU A 12 5.17 -1.41 -1.34
CA LEU A 12 4.15 -1.45 -2.37
C LEU A 12 4.45 -2.52 -3.41
N ARG A 13 5.71 -2.66 -3.80
CA ARG A 13 6.08 -3.71 -4.75
C ARG A 13 5.82 -5.09 -4.20
N GLU A 14 6.12 -5.29 -2.94
CA GLU A 14 5.95 -6.60 -2.34
C GLU A 14 4.48 -6.97 -2.22
N VAL A 15 3.64 -6.06 -1.74
CA VAL A 15 2.22 -6.38 -1.61
C VAL A 15 1.58 -6.57 -2.99
N ARG A 16 2.05 -5.87 -4.00
CA ARG A 16 1.54 -6.06 -5.35
C ARG A 16 1.97 -7.40 -5.92
N ARG A 17 3.26 -7.71 -5.79
CA ARG A 17 3.81 -8.94 -6.35
C ARG A 17 3.17 -10.16 -5.72
N ASP A 18 3.04 -10.15 -4.42
CA ASP A 18 2.58 -11.31 -3.68
C ASP A 18 1.07 -11.28 -3.41
N LYS A 19 0.39 -10.26 -3.92
CA LYS A 19 -1.06 -10.13 -3.77
C LYS A 19 -1.48 -10.20 -2.31
N VAL A 20 -0.74 -9.49 -1.46
CA VAL A 20 -1.02 -9.45 -0.03
C VAL A 20 -2.15 -8.44 0.21
N PRO A 21 -3.27 -8.87 0.78
CA PRO A 21 -4.34 -7.91 1.10
C PRO A 21 -3.86 -6.86 2.09
N VAL A 22 -4.31 -5.65 1.89
CA VAL A 22 -3.92 -4.54 2.76
C VAL A 22 -5.15 -3.76 3.18
N THR A 23 -5.04 -3.06 4.29
CA THR A 23 -6.01 -2.07 4.70
C THR A 23 -5.35 -0.71 4.57
N LEU A 24 -5.98 0.19 3.83
CA LEU A 24 -5.51 1.56 3.72
C LEU A 24 -6.36 2.43 4.63
N PHE A 25 -5.70 3.13 5.53
CA PHE A 25 -6.37 4.11 6.37
C PHE A 25 -6.17 5.47 5.74
N LEU A 26 -7.26 6.13 5.43
CA LEU A 26 -7.21 7.40 4.73
C LEU A 26 -7.21 8.56 5.72
N MET A 27 -6.72 9.69 5.25
CA MET A 27 -6.63 10.88 6.11
C MET A 27 -7.98 11.34 6.62
N ASN A 28 -9.04 11.04 5.89
CA ASN A 28 -10.38 11.43 6.30
C ASN A 28 -11.06 10.43 7.22
N GLY A 29 -10.33 9.39 7.64
CA GLY A 29 -10.88 8.40 8.56
C GLY A 29 -11.49 7.18 7.92
N PHE A 30 -11.64 7.16 6.60
CA PHE A 30 -12.15 5.98 5.93
C PHE A 30 -11.08 4.89 5.85
N GLN A 31 -11.53 3.67 5.75
CA GLN A 31 -10.66 2.52 5.56
C GLN A 31 -11.06 1.80 4.29
N LEU A 32 -10.07 1.40 3.52
CA LEU A 32 -10.28 0.60 2.32
C LEU A 32 -9.46 -0.66 2.42
N ARG A 33 -10.05 -1.77 2.03
CA ARG A 33 -9.36 -3.05 2.14
C ARG A 33 -9.36 -3.72 0.78
N GLY A 34 -8.22 -4.26 0.38
CA GLY A 34 -8.15 -4.93 -0.90
C GLY A 34 -6.72 -5.25 -1.27
N ILE A 35 -6.50 -5.42 -2.56
CA ILE A 35 -5.20 -5.81 -3.10
C ILE A 35 -4.70 -4.71 -4.01
N ILE A 36 -3.45 -4.33 -3.82
CA ILE A 36 -2.83 -3.31 -4.65
C ILE A 36 -2.37 -3.97 -5.94
N THR A 37 -2.85 -3.46 -7.06
CA THR A 37 -2.49 -4.01 -8.36
C THR A 37 -1.58 -3.09 -9.16
N GLY A 38 -1.39 -1.86 -8.70
CA GLY A 38 -0.48 -0.95 -9.38
C GLY A 38 -0.23 0.27 -8.53
N PHE A 39 0.82 1.00 -8.86
CA PHE A 39 1.10 2.26 -8.19
C PHE A 39 2.16 3.01 -8.97
N ASP A 40 2.22 4.31 -8.73
CA ASP A 40 3.31 5.11 -9.27
C ASP A 40 3.73 6.13 -8.22
N SER A 41 4.34 7.22 -8.65
CA SER A 41 4.86 8.21 -7.70
C SER A 41 3.76 8.87 -6.89
N PHE A 42 2.55 8.93 -7.42
CA PHE A 42 1.50 9.73 -6.80
C PHE A 42 0.27 8.94 -6.38
N VAL A 43 0.02 7.80 -7.01
CA VAL A 43 -1.23 7.08 -6.79
C VAL A 43 -0.98 5.60 -6.56
N VAL A 44 -1.98 4.99 -5.94
CA VAL A 44 -2.02 3.55 -5.71
C VAL A 44 -3.35 3.05 -6.26
N VAL A 45 -3.33 1.92 -6.97
CA VAL A 45 -4.56 1.30 -7.46
C VAL A 45 -4.88 0.11 -6.56
N LEU A 46 -6.06 0.15 -5.99
CA LEU A 46 -6.53 -0.89 -5.07
C LEU A 46 -7.75 -1.57 -5.67
N VAL A 47 -7.78 -2.88 -5.62
CA VAL A 47 -8.95 -3.64 -6.06
C VAL A 47 -9.64 -4.20 -4.83
N SER A 48 -10.92 -3.90 -4.70
CA SER A 48 -11.72 -4.35 -3.57
C SER A 48 -13.09 -4.76 -4.11
N ASP A 49 -13.49 -5.98 -3.84
CA ASP A 49 -14.79 -6.51 -4.30
C ASP A 49 -14.96 -6.35 -5.80
N GLY A 50 -13.88 -6.58 -6.54
CA GLY A 50 -13.94 -6.49 -7.99
C GLY A 50 -13.93 -5.09 -8.55
N LYS A 51 -13.79 -4.09 -7.71
CA LYS A 51 -13.76 -2.69 -8.15
C LYS A 51 -12.38 -2.13 -8.00
N GLN A 52 -11.93 -1.43 -9.02
CA GLN A 52 -10.65 -0.73 -8.96
C GLN A 52 -10.86 0.67 -8.44
N GLN A 53 -9.97 1.08 -7.55
CA GLN A 53 -10.00 2.43 -7.01
C GLN A 53 -8.60 3.00 -7.08
N MET A 54 -8.49 4.23 -7.53
CA MET A 54 -7.23 4.94 -7.59
C MET A 54 -7.19 5.93 -6.43
N ILE A 55 -6.18 5.79 -5.59
CA ILE A 55 -6.09 6.60 -4.38
C ILE A 55 -4.77 7.35 -4.41
N TYR A 56 -4.82 8.66 -4.15
CA TYR A 56 -3.60 9.44 -4.08
C TYR A 56 -2.82 9.05 -2.83
N LYS A 57 -1.52 8.91 -2.99
CA LYS A 57 -0.68 8.50 -1.88
C LYS A 57 -0.77 9.46 -0.70
N HIS A 58 -0.87 10.76 -0.97
CA HIS A 58 -0.92 11.71 0.14
C HIS A 58 -2.26 11.68 0.88
N ALA A 59 -3.24 10.97 0.38
CA ALA A 59 -4.48 10.77 1.10
C ALA A 59 -4.44 9.55 2.02
N ILE A 60 -3.36 8.77 1.97
CA ILE A 60 -3.22 7.56 2.76
C ILE A 60 -2.42 7.90 4.00
N SER A 61 -3.02 7.64 5.15
CA SER A 61 -2.33 7.83 6.41
C SER A 61 -1.50 6.60 6.78
N THR A 62 -2.04 5.42 6.56
CA THR A 62 -1.38 4.18 6.97
C THR A 62 -1.76 3.07 6.00
N LEU A 63 -0.80 2.22 5.71
CA LEU A 63 -1.05 0.99 4.97
C LEU A 63 -0.73 -0.18 5.89
N ALA A 64 -1.71 -1.03 6.14
CA ALA A 64 -1.54 -2.16 7.05
C ALA A 64 -1.67 -3.46 6.27
N PRO A 65 -0.57 -4.13 5.95
CA PRO A 65 -0.64 -5.42 5.27
C PRO A 65 -1.23 -6.47 6.19
N MET A 66 -1.93 -7.42 5.60
CA MET A 66 -2.58 -8.45 6.38
C MET A 66 -1.61 -9.53 6.84
N LYS A 67 -0.39 -9.52 6.30
CA LYS A 67 0.62 -10.45 6.79
C LYS A 67 1.98 -9.78 6.71
N PRO A 68 2.97 -10.31 7.44
CA PRO A 68 4.27 -9.67 7.51
C PRO A 68 4.93 -9.59 6.14
N LEU A 69 5.64 -8.51 5.91
CA LEU A 69 6.37 -8.28 4.67
C LEU A 69 7.86 -8.36 4.94
N LYS A 70 8.60 -8.87 3.97
CA LYS A 70 10.04 -8.93 4.08
C LYS A 70 10.63 -7.53 4.12
N ALA A 71 10.08 -6.62 3.33
CA ALA A 71 10.61 -5.26 3.29
C ALA A 71 10.48 -4.59 4.64
N ALA A 72 9.37 -4.83 5.34
CA ALA A 72 9.17 -4.21 6.65
C ALA A 72 9.97 -4.91 7.74
N ALA A 73 10.29 -6.17 7.55
CA ALA A 73 10.99 -6.93 8.58
C ALA A 73 12.44 -6.56 8.71
N THR A 74 12.98 -5.78 7.78
CA THR A 74 14.38 -5.45 7.80
C THR A 74 14.72 -4.36 8.78
N THR A 75 13.74 -3.82 9.45
CA THR A 75 14.01 -2.69 10.32
C THR A 75 14.44 -3.08 11.71
N ALA A 76 14.64 -4.27 11.94
CA ALA A 76 14.95 -4.73 13.29
C ALA A 76 16.05 -3.93 13.98
#